data_8db5b63766486c874dde900a75acd48b
#
_entry.id   8db5b63766486c874dde900a75acd48b
#
_cell.length_a   1.000
_cell.length_b   1.000
_cell.length_c   1.000
_cell.angle_alpha   90.00
_cell.angle_beta   90.00
_cell.angle_gamma   90.00
#
_symmetry.space_group_name_H-M   'P 1'
#
loop_
_entity.id
_entity.type
_entity.pdbx_description
1 polymer ?
#
loop_
_entity_poly.entity_id
_entity_poly.type
_entity_poly.pdbx_seq_one_letter_code
_entity_poly.pdbx_strand_id
1 'polypeptide(L)'
;RCCLAAIKDKHLCLPVAYDIEYEPCILRLTTAQRTALVEAFLGEIEAAGYYGILYASCDFIRNRLDYKALSKYDIWVAQYGSTCTCPLPYGIWQYSSRNALGIPGYGTSLDCNRVYKDYEQLMIQAGLQGHTAPAPEDTTPNKLDKQQITIGPVSGGDRSTIRTLCDGLGLVTAGLYRETCADGNLWTLDIGPVSSGDAWYIMRKCAELKLIDAGLYKAEYVEG
;
A
#
# COMPACT_ATOMS: atom_id res chain seq x y z
N ARG A 1 23.79 -7.99 -7.34
CA ARG A 1 25.14 -7.60 -6.83
C ARG A 1 25.42 -6.11 -7.06
N CYS A 2 25.27 -5.59 -8.29
CA CYS A 2 25.53 -4.14 -8.55
C CYS A 2 24.65 -3.22 -7.72
N CYS A 3 23.35 -3.51 -7.59
CA CYS A 3 22.42 -2.72 -6.78
C CYS A 3 22.87 -2.71 -5.31
N LEU A 4 23.12 -3.87 -4.71
CA LEU A 4 23.57 -3.96 -3.32
C LEU A 4 24.89 -3.23 -3.06
N ALA A 5 25.83 -3.27 -4.02
CA ALA A 5 27.08 -2.51 -3.91
C ALA A 5 26.84 -1.00 -3.94
N ALA A 6 25.87 -0.53 -4.74
CA ALA A 6 25.54 0.89 -4.87
C ALA A 6 24.82 1.47 -3.66
N ILE A 7 24.00 0.65 -2.99
CA ILE A 7 23.22 1.09 -1.80
C ILE A 7 23.90 0.77 -0.48
N LYS A 8 25.01 0.03 -0.50
CA LYS A 8 25.80 -0.28 0.69
C LYS A 8 26.15 1.01 1.45
N ASP A 9 25.95 0.97 2.73
CA ASP A 9 26.22 2.11 3.65
C ASP A 9 25.40 3.38 3.34
N LYS A 10 24.30 3.25 2.58
CA LYS A 10 23.36 4.34 2.34
C LYS A 10 22.16 4.21 3.28
N HIS A 11 21.75 5.34 3.82
CA HIS A 11 20.49 5.45 4.54
C HIS A 11 19.36 5.61 3.52
N LEU A 12 18.44 4.68 3.50
CA LEU A 12 17.29 4.69 2.58
C LEU A 12 16.01 4.78 3.40
N CYS A 13 15.18 5.78 3.11
CA CYS A 13 13.86 5.97 3.73
C CYS A 13 12.73 5.31 2.94
N LEU A 14 13.03 4.71 1.78
CA LEU A 14 12.07 4.03 0.90
C LEU A 14 12.61 2.65 0.50
N PRO A 15 11.73 1.71 0.13
CA PRO A 15 12.11 0.39 -0.35
C PRO A 15 13.02 0.42 -1.58
N VAL A 16 13.77 -0.67 -1.76
CA VAL A 16 14.55 -0.90 -2.99
C VAL A 16 13.62 -1.50 -4.04
N ALA A 17 13.36 -0.76 -5.12
CA ALA A 17 12.45 -1.19 -6.16
C ALA A 17 13.18 -2.05 -7.23
N TYR A 18 12.54 -3.16 -7.63
CA TYR A 18 12.84 -3.81 -8.90
C TYR A 18 11.92 -3.26 -9.98
N ASP A 19 12.51 -2.50 -10.89
CA ASP A 19 11.81 -1.93 -12.03
C ASP A 19 11.82 -2.92 -13.20
N ILE A 20 10.64 -3.35 -13.64
CA ILE A 20 10.46 -4.24 -14.79
C ILE A 20 9.36 -3.71 -15.71
N GLU A 21 9.73 -3.41 -16.93
CA GLU A 21 8.86 -2.77 -17.91
C GLU A 21 8.95 -3.45 -19.30
N TYR A 22 8.52 -2.72 -20.35
CA TYR A 22 8.37 -3.24 -21.71
C TYR A 22 9.67 -3.22 -22.53
N GLU A 23 10.84 -3.40 -21.93
CA GLU A 23 12.10 -3.49 -22.66
C GLU A 23 12.13 -4.72 -23.61
N PRO A 24 12.69 -4.59 -24.80
CA PRO A 24 12.72 -5.68 -25.76
C PRO A 24 13.38 -6.98 -25.25
N CYS A 25 14.37 -6.88 -24.37
CA CYS A 25 15.01 -8.04 -23.73
C CYS A 25 14.06 -8.75 -22.75
N ILE A 26 13.27 -7.99 -22.00
CA ILE A 26 12.28 -8.52 -21.06
C ILE A 26 11.09 -9.15 -21.78
N LEU A 27 10.62 -8.54 -22.87
CA LEU A 27 9.51 -9.05 -23.65
C LEU A 27 9.79 -10.40 -24.36
N ARG A 28 11.06 -10.72 -24.60
CA ARG A 28 11.47 -12.02 -25.18
C ARG A 28 11.34 -13.18 -24.17
N LEU A 29 11.27 -12.87 -22.89
CA LEU A 29 11.14 -13.87 -21.83
C LEU A 29 9.69 -14.36 -21.71
N THR A 30 9.52 -15.57 -21.25
CA THR A 30 8.20 -16.09 -20.85
C THR A 30 7.73 -15.44 -19.56
N THR A 31 6.42 -15.53 -19.26
CA THR A 31 5.87 -15.06 -17.97
C THR A 31 6.60 -15.68 -16.78
N ALA A 32 6.86 -16.99 -16.82
CA ALA A 32 7.60 -17.67 -15.75
C ALA A 32 9.02 -17.11 -15.57
N GLN A 33 9.73 -16.84 -16.67
CA GLN A 33 11.08 -16.27 -16.60
C GLN A 33 11.07 -14.85 -16.05
N ARG A 34 10.14 -14.00 -16.47
CA ARG A 34 9.99 -12.64 -15.92
C ARG A 34 9.67 -12.67 -14.43
N THR A 35 8.74 -13.52 -14.01
CA THR A 35 8.39 -13.71 -12.60
C THR A 35 9.61 -14.17 -11.79
N ALA A 36 10.38 -15.15 -12.29
CA ALA A 36 11.60 -15.61 -11.64
C ALA A 36 12.68 -14.52 -11.51
N LEU A 37 12.78 -13.58 -12.47
CA LEU A 37 13.69 -12.43 -12.36
C LEU A 37 13.29 -11.51 -11.20
N VAL A 38 11.99 -11.21 -11.06
CA VAL A 38 11.46 -10.42 -9.94
C VAL A 38 11.78 -11.10 -8.62
N GLU A 39 11.46 -12.40 -8.50
CA GLU A 39 11.70 -13.16 -7.28
C GLU A 39 13.19 -13.25 -6.92
N ALA A 40 14.06 -13.48 -7.93
CA ALA A 40 15.49 -13.53 -7.70
C ALA A 40 16.07 -12.20 -7.22
N PHE A 41 15.65 -11.08 -7.83
CA PHE A 41 16.12 -9.75 -7.40
C PHE A 41 15.62 -9.41 -6.01
N LEU A 42 14.32 -9.50 -5.78
CA LEU A 42 13.72 -9.12 -4.49
C LEU A 42 14.21 -10.05 -3.37
N GLY A 43 14.36 -11.34 -3.64
CA GLY A 43 14.92 -12.29 -2.66
C GLY A 43 16.37 -11.96 -2.26
N GLU A 44 17.23 -11.53 -3.21
CA GLU A 44 18.60 -11.05 -2.89
C GLU A 44 18.58 -9.74 -2.09
N ILE A 45 17.65 -8.83 -2.37
CA ILE A 45 17.47 -7.58 -1.63
C ILE A 45 17.03 -7.87 -0.19
N GLU A 46 16.03 -8.74 0.00
CA GLU A 46 15.53 -9.14 1.31
C GLU A 46 16.60 -9.92 2.12
N ALA A 47 17.31 -10.85 1.47
CA ALA A 47 18.40 -11.60 2.10
C ALA A 47 19.56 -10.69 2.57
N ALA A 48 19.74 -9.54 1.94
CA ALA A 48 20.73 -8.53 2.33
C ALA A 48 20.20 -7.54 3.40
N GLY A 49 18.99 -7.75 3.92
CA GLY A 49 18.41 -6.92 4.97
C GLY A 49 17.78 -5.62 4.47
N TYR A 50 17.34 -5.57 3.21
CA TYR A 50 16.63 -4.44 2.64
C TYR A 50 15.15 -4.78 2.39
N TYR A 51 14.29 -3.77 2.41
CA TYR A 51 12.89 -3.92 2.02
C TYR A 51 12.78 -3.86 0.50
N GLY A 52 12.35 -4.96 -0.12
CA GLY A 52 12.14 -5.07 -1.56
C GLY A 52 10.72 -4.69 -1.98
N ILE A 53 10.58 -3.99 -3.12
CA ILE A 53 9.27 -3.66 -3.71
C ILE A 53 9.33 -3.88 -5.23
N LEU A 54 8.24 -4.36 -5.83
CA LEU A 54 8.12 -4.47 -7.28
C LEU A 54 7.53 -3.18 -7.85
N TYR A 55 8.28 -2.52 -8.76
CA TYR A 55 7.72 -1.48 -9.62
C TYR A 55 7.40 -2.05 -11.00
N ALA A 56 6.18 -1.88 -11.46
CA ALA A 56 5.75 -2.16 -12.82
C ALA A 56 4.42 -1.46 -13.13
N SER A 57 4.07 -1.32 -14.43
CA SER A 57 2.74 -0.87 -14.80
C SER A 57 1.67 -1.90 -14.43
N CYS A 58 0.45 -1.43 -14.15
CA CYS A 58 -0.68 -2.29 -13.84
C CYS A 58 -0.94 -3.32 -14.95
N ASP A 59 -0.79 -2.91 -16.21
CA ASP A 59 -0.92 -3.81 -17.37
C ASP A 59 0.17 -4.87 -17.40
N PHE A 60 1.42 -4.49 -17.11
CA PHE A 60 2.54 -5.45 -17.06
C PHE A 60 2.34 -6.48 -15.94
N ILE A 61 1.94 -6.04 -14.75
CA ILE A 61 1.62 -6.94 -13.63
C ILE A 61 0.55 -7.95 -14.04
N ARG A 62 -0.54 -7.47 -14.64
CA ARG A 62 -1.69 -8.31 -15.00
C ARG A 62 -1.41 -9.30 -16.11
N ASN A 63 -0.69 -8.88 -17.15
CA ASN A 63 -0.60 -9.59 -18.42
C ASN A 63 0.78 -10.21 -18.70
N ARG A 64 1.81 -9.84 -17.95
CA ARG A 64 3.20 -10.26 -18.22
C ARG A 64 3.87 -10.98 -17.07
N LEU A 65 3.30 -10.94 -15.87
CA LEU A 65 3.82 -11.62 -14.68
C LEU A 65 2.80 -12.64 -14.13
N ASP A 66 3.28 -13.62 -13.41
CA ASP A 66 2.43 -14.38 -12.49
C ASP A 66 2.27 -13.58 -11.19
N TYR A 67 1.34 -12.63 -11.21
CA TYR A 67 1.11 -11.75 -10.07
C TYR A 67 0.65 -12.48 -8.81
N LYS A 68 0.08 -13.70 -8.94
CA LYS A 68 -0.33 -14.49 -7.77
C LYS A 68 0.91 -15.01 -7.01
N ALA A 69 1.94 -15.47 -7.73
CA ALA A 69 3.21 -15.86 -7.13
C ALA A 69 3.92 -14.67 -6.45
N LEU A 70 3.72 -13.45 -6.96
CA LEU A 70 4.33 -12.23 -6.45
C LEU A 70 3.53 -11.53 -5.36
N SER A 71 2.40 -12.09 -4.91
CA SER A 71 1.52 -11.49 -3.89
C SER A 71 2.17 -11.29 -2.52
N LYS A 72 3.29 -11.94 -2.26
CA LYS A 72 4.12 -11.78 -1.04
C LYS A 72 4.93 -10.47 -1.01
N TYR A 73 5.17 -9.86 -2.18
CA TYR A 73 5.92 -8.62 -2.28
C TYR A 73 5.00 -7.42 -2.30
N ASP A 74 5.51 -6.31 -1.81
CA ASP A 74 4.83 -5.03 -1.93
C ASP A 74 4.96 -4.46 -3.33
N ILE A 75 3.99 -3.66 -3.74
CA ILE A 75 3.87 -3.18 -5.13
C ILE A 75 3.92 -1.65 -5.17
N TRP A 76 4.77 -1.13 -6.04
CA TRP A 76 4.72 0.23 -6.56
C TRP A 76 4.16 0.16 -7.98
N VAL A 77 2.87 0.41 -8.11
CA VAL A 77 2.17 0.26 -9.39
C VAL A 77 2.15 1.58 -10.16
N ALA A 78 2.44 1.52 -11.46
CA ALA A 78 2.20 2.63 -12.38
C ALA A 78 0.89 2.39 -13.14
N GLN A 79 -0.04 3.33 -12.99
CA GLN A 79 -1.26 3.39 -13.80
C GLN A 79 -1.74 4.84 -13.80
N TYR A 80 -1.63 5.50 -14.93
CA TYR A 80 -1.96 6.93 -15.04
C TYR A 80 -3.46 7.13 -15.10
N GLY A 81 -3.98 8.03 -14.27
CA GLY A 81 -5.40 8.34 -14.20
C GLY A 81 -5.89 8.65 -12.78
N SER A 82 -7.20 8.68 -12.64
CA SER A 82 -7.87 8.98 -11.36
C SER A 82 -8.10 7.75 -10.48
N THR A 83 -7.96 6.55 -11.03
CA THR A 83 -8.17 5.27 -10.33
C THR A 83 -7.10 4.28 -10.71
N CYS A 84 -6.78 3.36 -9.79
CA CYS A 84 -5.90 2.24 -10.03
C CYS A 84 -6.68 0.92 -9.94
N THR A 85 -6.49 0.06 -10.94
CA THR A 85 -7.16 -1.26 -11.05
C THR A 85 -6.18 -2.42 -10.90
N CYS A 86 -5.05 -2.20 -10.23
CA CYS A 86 -4.05 -3.23 -9.97
C CYS A 86 -4.70 -4.45 -9.29
N PRO A 87 -4.41 -5.69 -9.73
CA PRO A 87 -4.99 -6.90 -9.16
C PRO A 87 -4.39 -7.26 -7.78
N LEU A 88 -3.28 -6.63 -7.41
CA LEU A 88 -2.60 -6.82 -6.13
C LEU A 88 -2.77 -5.59 -5.23
N PRO A 89 -2.74 -5.76 -3.91
CA PRO A 89 -2.52 -4.65 -2.99
C PRO A 89 -1.22 -3.92 -3.35
N TYR A 90 -1.23 -2.60 -3.28
CA TYR A 90 -0.05 -1.78 -3.56
C TYR A 90 0.18 -0.74 -2.46
N GLY A 91 1.43 -0.48 -2.15
CA GLY A 91 1.83 0.52 -1.17
C GLY A 91 2.19 1.87 -1.80
N ILE A 92 2.53 1.89 -3.09
CA ILE A 92 2.80 3.12 -3.85
C ILE A 92 2.05 3.07 -5.18
N TRP A 93 1.46 4.20 -5.58
CA TRP A 93 0.80 4.36 -6.86
C TRP A 93 1.34 5.58 -7.62
N GLN A 94 2.01 5.33 -8.74
CA GLN A 94 2.37 6.36 -9.71
C GLN A 94 1.14 6.64 -10.58
N TYR A 95 0.51 7.78 -10.33
CA TYR A 95 -0.75 8.15 -10.99
C TYR A 95 -0.57 9.08 -12.19
N SER A 96 0.62 9.63 -12.37
CA SER A 96 0.96 10.51 -13.50
C SER A 96 2.47 10.56 -13.71
N SER A 97 2.88 10.75 -14.97
CA SER A 97 4.25 11.11 -15.37
C SER A 97 4.37 12.55 -15.87
N ARG A 98 3.34 13.38 -15.65
CA ARG A 98 3.19 14.69 -16.26
C ARG A 98 3.13 15.85 -15.28
N ASN A 99 3.95 15.84 -14.23
CA ASN A 99 3.98 16.94 -13.26
C ASN A 99 2.56 17.39 -12.82
N ALA A 100 1.72 16.44 -12.46
CA ALA A 100 0.33 16.72 -12.08
C ALA A 100 0.19 17.61 -10.82
N LEU A 101 1.29 17.75 -10.07
CA LEU A 101 1.37 18.62 -8.89
C LEU A 101 1.80 20.06 -9.24
N GLY A 102 2.17 20.33 -10.49
CA GLY A 102 2.58 21.66 -10.92
C GLY A 102 3.88 22.17 -10.27
N ILE A 103 4.82 21.25 -9.95
CA ILE A 103 6.08 21.61 -9.29
C ILE A 103 6.93 22.49 -10.23
N PRO A 104 7.30 23.74 -9.83
CA PRO A 104 8.11 24.62 -10.66
C PRO A 104 9.47 24.00 -11.02
N GLY A 105 9.95 24.27 -12.22
CA GLY A 105 11.26 23.80 -12.70
C GLY A 105 11.27 22.43 -13.38
N TYR A 106 10.20 21.64 -13.27
CA TYR A 106 10.12 20.30 -13.87
C TYR A 106 9.34 20.23 -15.19
N GLY A 107 8.85 21.37 -15.68
CA GLY A 107 8.06 21.41 -16.93
C GLY A 107 6.85 20.46 -16.85
N THR A 108 6.68 19.64 -17.88
CA THR A 108 5.59 18.66 -17.95
C THR A 108 6.04 17.22 -17.65
N SER A 109 7.29 16.98 -17.25
CA SER A 109 7.85 15.65 -17.07
C SER A 109 8.29 15.47 -15.61
N LEU A 110 7.37 15.00 -14.79
CA LEU A 110 7.63 14.64 -13.40
C LEU A 110 6.67 13.53 -12.97
N ASP A 111 7.22 12.42 -12.48
CA ASP A 111 6.44 11.33 -11.96
C ASP A 111 5.80 11.72 -10.63
N CYS A 112 4.48 11.56 -10.56
CA CYS A 112 3.70 11.87 -9.37
C CYS A 112 3.17 10.59 -8.75
N ASN A 113 3.47 10.43 -7.46
CA ASN A 113 3.15 9.21 -6.71
C ASN A 113 2.29 9.52 -5.48
N ARG A 114 1.49 8.55 -5.08
CA ARG A 114 0.84 8.48 -3.76
C ARG A 114 1.45 7.32 -3.00
N VAL A 115 1.95 7.58 -1.80
CA VAL A 115 2.49 6.59 -0.88
C VAL A 115 1.44 6.34 0.19
N TYR A 116 1.08 5.09 0.41
CA TYR A 116 0.00 4.67 1.30
C TYR A 116 0.49 3.98 2.58
N LYS A 117 1.80 3.74 2.67
CA LYS A 117 2.45 3.11 3.83
C LYS A 117 3.58 3.98 4.34
N ASP A 118 3.76 4.04 5.63
CA ASP A 118 4.96 4.61 6.24
C ASP A 118 6.11 3.60 6.14
N TYR A 119 6.80 3.61 5.01
CA TYR A 119 7.89 2.68 4.76
C TYR A 119 9.07 2.86 5.70
N GLU A 120 9.36 4.09 6.09
CA GLU A 120 10.46 4.34 7.03
C GLU A 120 10.17 3.67 8.37
N GLN A 121 8.99 3.84 8.92
CA GLN A 121 8.58 3.18 10.16
C GLN A 121 8.55 1.64 10.02
N LEU A 122 8.05 1.12 8.90
CA LEU A 122 8.07 -0.33 8.65
C LEU A 122 9.50 -0.89 8.65
N MET A 123 10.45 -0.18 8.04
CA MET A 123 11.84 -0.61 7.98
C MET A 123 12.56 -0.48 9.32
N ILE A 124 12.27 0.58 10.09
CA ILE A 124 12.76 0.75 11.46
C ILE A 124 12.28 -0.40 12.35
N GLN A 125 10.97 -0.68 12.35
CA GLN A 125 10.39 -1.75 13.16
C GLN A 125 10.92 -3.14 12.79
N ALA A 126 11.21 -3.36 11.51
CA ALA A 126 11.76 -4.62 11.02
C ALA A 126 13.30 -4.71 11.13
N GLY A 127 13.99 -3.65 11.54
CA GLY A 127 15.46 -3.61 11.59
C GLY A 127 16.12 -3.74 10.22
N LEU A 128 15.47 -3.22 9.18
CA LEU A 128 15.96 -3.30 7.80
C LEU A 128 16.74 -2.04 7.40
N GLN A 129 17.50 -2.12 6.30
CA GLN A 129 18.22 -0.99 5.69
C GLN A 129 19.21 -0.29 6.63
N GLY A 130 19.82 -1.03 7.55
CA GLY A 130 20.75 -0.50 8.54
C GLY A 130 20.07 0.18 9.74
N HIS A 131 18.74 0.21 9.79
CA HIS A 131 18.04 0.58 11.00
C HIS A 131 18.24 -0.50 12.06
N THR A 132 18.52 -0.08 13.28
CA THR A 132 18.47 -0.99 14.43
C THR A 132 16.99 -1.16 14.78
N ALA A 133 16.49 -2.40 14.72
CA ALA A 133 15.16 -2.65 15.24
C ALA A 133 15.10 -2.14 16.69
N PRO A 134 14.05 -1.43 17.10
CA PRO A 134 13.88 -1.08 18.49
C PRO A 134 14.04 -2.36 19.32
N ALA A 135 14.80 -2.28 20.42
CA ALA A 135 14.91 -3.42 21.32
C ALA A 135 13.49 -3.92 21.60
N PRO A 136 13.26 -5.26 21.63
CA PRO A 136 11.95 -5.76 22.00
C PRO A 136 11.63 -5.11 23.35
N GLU A 137 10.72 -4.16 23.33
CA GLU A 137 10.12 -3.66 24.55
C GLU A 137 9.55 -4.88 25.24
N ASP A 138 9.83 -5.00 26.53
CA ASP A 138 9.36 -6.07 27.41
C ASP A 138 7.94 -6.47 26.99
N THR A 139 7.82 -7.69 26.42
CA THR A 139 6.59 -8.15 25.79
C THR A 139 5.52 -8.55 26.83
N THR A 140 5.14 -7.63 27.65
CA THR A 140 3.72 -7.45 27.92
C THR A 140 3.11 -7.15 26.56
N PRO A 141 2.04 -7.85 26.12
CA PRO A 141 1.51 -7.70 24.78
C PRO A 141 1.33 -6.20 24.52
N ASN A 142 2.18 -5.67 23.65
CA ASN A 142 2.17 -4.26 23.32
C ASN A 142 0.73 -4.00 22.89
N LYS A 143 0.06 -3.12 23.60
CA LYS A 143 -1.26 -2.65 23.21
C LYS A 143 -1.05 -2.16 21.79
N LEU A 144 -1.25 -3.06 20.81
CA LEU A 144 -1.13 -2.73 19.40
C LEU A 144 -1.94 -1.47 19.21
N ASP A 145 -1.31 -0.42 18.71
CA ASP A 145 -1.96 0.84 18.43
C ASP A 145 -3.16 0.55 17.55
N LYS A 146 -4.29 0.35 18.21
CA LYS A 146 -5.53 0.09 17.54
C LYS A 146 -6.11 1.42 17.11
N GLN A 147 -6.80 1.42 15.99
CA GLN A 147 -7.43 2.61 15.47
C GLN A 147 -8.95 2.46 15.54
N GLN A 148 -9.59 3.47 16.05
CA GLN A 148 -11.02 3.68 15.89
C GLN A 148 -11.25 4.56 14.67
N ILE A 149 -12.04 4.09 13.72
CA ILE A 149 -12.31 4.75 12.46
C ILE A 149 -13.78 5.16 12.42
N THR A 150 -14.02 6.41 12.08
CA THR A 150 -15.37 6.93 11.82
C THR A 150 -15.44 7.43 10.37
N ILE A 151 -16.45 6.99 9.63
CA ILE A 151 -16.66 7.35 8.24
C ILE A 151 -18.09 7.85 8.09
N GLY A 152 -18.26 9.03 7.55
CA GLY A 152 -19.58 9.55 7.25
C GLY A 152 -19.77 11.04 7.51
N PRO A 153 -20.94 11.52 7.09
CA PRO A 153 -22.10 10.81 6.53
C PRO A 153 -21.87 10.35 5.07
N VAL A 154 -22.16 9.10 4.76
CA VAL A 154 -21.95 8.51 3.42
C VAL A 154 -23.26 7.98 2.82
N SER A 155 -23.28 7.84 1.49
CA SER A 155 -24.39 7.25 0.76
C SER A 155 -24.57 5.76 1.07
N GLY A 156 -25.75 5.20 0.79
CA GLY A 156 -25.99 3.76 0.91
C GLY A 156 -25.07 2.90 0.02
N GLY A 157 -24.63 3.43 -1.14
CA GLY A 157 -23.68 2.77 -2.03
C GLY A 157 -22.26 2.67 -1.43
N ASP A 158 -21.75 3.79 -0.91
CA ASP A 158 -20.44 3.85 -0.26
C ASP A 158 -20.43 2.98 1.00
N ARG A 159 -21.50 3.09 1.82
CA ARG A 159 -21.71 2.22 2.98
C ARG A 159 -21.61 0.74 2.60
N SER A 160 -22.32 0.31 1.56
CA SER A 160 -22.32 -1.09 1.11
C SER A 160 -20.92 -1.54 0.69
N THR A 161 -20.19 -0.68 -0.02
CA THR A 161 -18.81 -0.94 -0.46
C THR A 161 -17.87 -1.13 0.72
N ILE A 162 -17.93 -0.23 1.72
CA ILE A 162 -17.08 -0.31 2.91
C ILE A 162 -17.45 -1.51 3.76
N ARG A 163 -18.75 -1.80 3.92
CA ARG A 163 -19.22 -2.98 4.64
C ARG A 163 -18.70 -4.28 4.03
N THR A 164 -18.74 -4.41 2.70
CA THR A 164 -18.20 -5.59 1.99
C THR A 164 -16.70 -5.78 2.25
N LEU A 165 -15.93 -4.68 2.27
CA LEU A 165 -14.52 -4.75 2.64
C LEU A 165 -14.35 -5.21 4.09
N CYS A 166 -15.08 -4.61 5.03
CA CYS A 166 -15.00 -4.96 6.46
C CYS A 166 -15.44 -6.41 6.73
N ASP A 167 -16.40 -6.92 5.96
CA ASP A 167 -16.81 -8.33 6.04
C ASP A 167 -15.69 -9.25 5.55
N GLY A 168 -15.05 -8.92 4.43
CA GLY A 168 -13.87 -9.64 3.93
C GLY A 168 -12.66 -9.63 4.89
N LEU A 169 -12.53 -8.60 5.71
CA LEU A 169 -11.53 -8.50 6.78
C LEU A 169 -11.96 -9.18 8.09
N GLY A 170 -13.16 -9.74 8.15
CA GLY A 170 -13.71 -10.39 9.34
C GLY A 170 -14.21 -9.42 10.43
N LEU A 171 -14.19 -8.10 10.18
CA LEU A 171 -14.52 -7.07 11.17
C LEU A 171 -16.00 -7.05 11.51
N VAL A 172 -16.88 -7.37 10.58
CA VAL A 172 -18.32 -7.48 10.79
C VAL A 172 -18.62 -8.65 11.74
N THR A 173 -18.04 -9.81 11.46
CA THR A 173 -18.20 -11.02 12.29
C THR A 173 -17.60 -10.84 13.69
N ALA A 174 -16.52 -10.08 13.80
CA ALA A 174 -15.88 -9.74 15.08
C ALA A 174 -16.65 -8.69 15.90
N GLY A 175 -17.74 -8.11 15.36
CA GLY A 175 -18.50 -7.05 16.03
C GLY A 175 -17.81 -5.69 16.07
N LEU A 176 -16.78 -5.52 15.24
CA LEU A 176 -15.96 -4.29 15.14
C LEU A 176 -16.49 -3.31 14.08
N TYR A 177 -17.57 -3.63 13.42
CA TYR A 177 -18.24 -2.77 12.45
C TYR A 177 -19.64 -2.43 12.94
N ARG A 178 -19.92 -1.14 13.03
CA ARG A 178 -21.26 -0.62 13.39
C ARG A 178 -21.67 0.42 12.39
N GLU A 179 -22.96 0.54 12.16
CA GLU A 179 -23.52 1.54 11.24
C GLU A 179 -24.77 2.17 11.85
N THR A 180 -24.91 3.49 11.68
CA THR A 180 -26.03 4.28 12.15
C THR A 180 -26.57 5.12 11.02
N CYS A 181 -27.88 5.08 10.80
CA CYS A 181 -28.58 5.91 9.82
C CYS A 181 -29.25 7.09 10.54
N ALA A 182 -28.87 8.31 10.16
CA ALA A 182 -29.38 9.52 10.81
C ALA A 182 -30.73 9.98 10.25
N ASP A 183 -30.97 9.84 8.93
CA ASP A 183 -32.12 10.41 8.21
C ASP A 183 -32.74 9.49 7.14
N GLY A 184 -32.43 8.21 7.17
CA GLY A 184 -32.90 7.21 6.19
C GLY A 184 -32.07 7.11 4.91
N ASN A 185 -31.15 8.04 4.62
CA ASN A 185 -30.36 8.10 3.39
C ASN A 185 -28.86 8.18 3.61
N LEU A 186 -28.42 8.73 4.73
CA LEU A 186 -26.99 8.93 5.05
C LEU A 186 -26.60 8.10 6.27
N TRP A 187 -25.41 7.50 6.17
CA TRP A 187 -24.92 6.53 7.15
C TRP A 187 -23.61 6.99 7.76
N THR A 188 -23.46 6.81 9.05
CA THR A 188 -22.19 6.90 9.76
C THR A 188 -21.73 5.49 10.11
N LEU A 189 -20.47 5.19 9.84
CA LEU A 189 -19.83 3.90 10.07
C LEU A 189 -18.78 4.08 11.16
N ASP A 190 -18.87 3.27 12.22
CA ASP A 190 -17.88 3.19 13.29
C ASP A 190 -17.22 1.82 13.24
N ILE A 191 -15.91 1.82 13.00
CA ILE A 191 -15.14 0.61 12.74
C ILE A 191 -13.95 0.57 13.70
N GLY A 192 -13.89 -0.45 14.52
CA GLY A 192 -12.75 -0.62 15.42
C GLY A 192 -13.14 -1.09 16.83
N PRO A 193 -12.10 -1.24 17.66
CA PRO A 193 -10.69 -0.94 17.41
C PRO A 193 -10.03 -1.97 16.47
N VAL A 194 -9.44 -1.51 15.38
CA VAL A 194 -8.81 -2.35 14.34
C VAL A 194 -7.30 -2.22 14.31
N SER A 195 -6.61 -3.23 13.78
CA SER A 195 -5.17 -3.19 13.55
C SER A 195 -4.79 -2.10 12.54
N SER A 196 -3.56 -1.61 12.59
CA SER A 196 -3.05 -0.66 11.59
C SER A 196 -3.12 -1.22 10.16
N GLY A 197 -3.00 -2.55 9.98
CA GLY A 197 -3.16 -3.21 8.69
C GLY A 197 -4.59 -3.12 8.17
N ASP A 198 -5.59 -3.45 8.99
CA ASP A 198 -7.01 -3.34 8.60
C ASP A 198 -7.40 -1.88 8.38
N ALA A 199 -6.94 -0.97 9.25
CA ALA A 199 -7.15 0.46 9.10
C ALA A 199 -6.63 0.99 7.75
N TRP A 200 -5.48 0.49 7.29
CA TRP A 200 -4.93 0.84 6.01
C TRP A 200 -5.83 0.44 4.83
N TYR A 201 -6.38 -0.80 4.85
CA TYR A 201 -7.32 -1.24 3.79
C TYR A 201 -8.58 -0.39 3.75
N ILE A 202 -9.11 -0.04 4.93
CA ILE A 202 -10.30 0.82 5.06
C ILE A 202 -10.00 2.23 4.54
N MET A 203 -8.90 2.83 4.97
CA MET A 203 -8.45 4.15 4.52
C MET A 203 -8.28 4.20 3.00
N ARG A 204 -7.64 3.18 2.42
CA ARG A 204 -7.45 3.06 0.98
C ARG A 204 -8.79 3.04 0.24
N LYS A 205 -9.76 2.25 0.72
CA LYS A 205 -11.09 2.21 0.13
C LYS A 205 -11.80 3.56 0.22
N CYS A 206 -11.66 4.25 1.33
CA CYS A 206 -12.20 5.60 1.50
C CYS A 206 -11.53 6.62 0.56
N ALA A 207 -10.24 6.47 0.27
CA ALA A 207 -9.56 7.30 -0.74
C ALA A 207 -10.09 7.03 -2.16
N GLU A 208 -10.30 5.76 -2.53
CA GLU A 208 -10.90 5.37 -3.82
C GLU A 208 -12.31 5.99 -3.99
N LEU A 209 -13.08 6.03 -2.91
CA LEU A 209 -14.43 6.62 -2.87
C LEU A 209 -14.41 8.16 -2.67
N LYS A 210 -13.24 8.79 -2.61
CA LYS A 210 -13.04 10.22 -2.38
C LYS A 210 -13.58 10.73 -1.03
N LEU A 211 -13.79 9.86 -0.08
CA LEU A 211 -14.32 10.20 1.25
C LEU A 211 -13.30 10.94 2.10
N ILE A 212 -12.00 10.68 1.90
CA ILE A 212 -10.92 11.41 2.58
C ILE A 212 -10.88 12.86 2.10
N ASP A 213 -10.91 13.08 0.78
CA ASP A 213 -10.90 14.41 0.17
C ASP A 213 -12.15 15.23 0.57
N ALA A 214 -13.26 14.54 0.85
CA ALA A 214 -14.50 15.15 1.34
C ALA A 214 -14.51 15.41 2.86
N GLY A 215 -13.47 15.02 3.58
CA GLY A 215 -13.40 15.16 5.04
C GLY A 215 -14.31 14.20 5.82
N LEU A 216 -14.74 13.11 5.20
CA LEU A 216 -15.68 12.14 5.74
C LEU A 216 -15.01 10.91 6.38
N TYR A 217 -13.70 10.87 6.43
CA TYR A 217 -12.90 9.82 7.07
C TYR A 217 -12.10 10.40 8.24
N LYS A 218 -12.20 9.75 9.39
CA LYS A 218 -11.42 10.08 10.58
C LYS A 218 -10.91 8.79 11.21
N ALA A 219 -9.65 8.76 11.61
CA ALA A 219 -9.07 7.67 12.39
C ALA A 219 -8.32 8.24 13.59
N GLU A 220 -8.50 7.62 14.73
CA GLU A 220 -7.86 8.00 15.99
C GLU A 220 -7.24 6.75 16.62
N TYR A 221 -6.02 6.90 17.16
CA TYR A 221 -5.43 5.84 17.96
C TYR A 221 -6.18 5.72 19.30
N VAL A 222 -6.47 4.49 19.67
CA VAL A 222 -7.16 4.18 20.93
C VAL A 222 -6.34 3.18 21.72
N GLU A 223 -6.36 3.33 23.04
CA GLU A 223 -5.78 2.34 23.92
C GLU A 223 -6.54 1.02 23.78
N GLY A 224 -5.83 -0.04 23.46
CA GLY A 224 -6.37 -1.39 23.29
C GLY A 224 -6.58 -2.12 24.63
#